data_efd8e48b83ae9268ed84c3677ede7400
#
_entry.id   efd8e48b83ae9268ed84c3677ede7400
#
_cell.length_a   1.000
_cell.length_b   1.000
_cell.length_c   1.000
_cell.angle_alpha   90.00
_cell.angle_beta   90.00
_cell.angle_gamma   90.00
#
_symmetry.space_group_name_H-M   'P 1'
#
loop_
_entity.id
_entity.type
_entity.pdbx_description
1 polymer ?
#
loop_
_entity_poly.entity_id
_entity_poly.type
_entity_poly.pdbx_seq_one_letter_code
_entity_poly.pdbx_strand_id
1 'polypeptide(L)'
;LANSRKLKEQVLMSQNQICGTIRLGSSLNIAHYRLPRILKAYTDKYPLVDVQITTGQSKHLFQLLNRDEISIAIIRGQYAWDEACKLISSEPMCLVCSLENQGRPLTDYPYIGRHTDSDLSARINRWLAAHDLAQICPHMWIDSIDACKEMVRYGLGWCILPRICLDDFDGYTEDLYMED
;
A
#
# COMPACT_ATOMS: atom_id res chain seq x y z
N LEU A 1 5.01 7.97 -35.28
CA LEU A 1 4.79 8.64 -33.95
C LEU A 1 5.92 8.33 -32.95
N ALA A 2 6.37 7.05 -32.80
CA ALA A 2 7.44 6.68 -31.86
C ALA A 2 8.82 7.30 -32.20
N ASN A 3 9.19 7.39 -33.46
CA ASN A 3 10.46 7.98 -33.92
C ASN A 3 10.54 9.49 -33.68
N SER A 4 9.44 10.22 -33.85
CA SER A 4 9.38 11.67 -33.61
C SER A 4 9.55 12.00 -32.12
N ARG A 5 9.02 11.15 -31.24
CA ARG A 5 9.16 11.30 -29.78
C ARG A 5 10.60 11.06 -29.32
N LYS A 6 11.27 10.00 -29.81
CA LYS A 6 12.69 9.72 -29.53
C LYS A 6 13.60 10.85 -29.97
N LEU A 7 13.35 11.41 -31.16
CA LEU A 7 14.15 12.53 -31.65
C LEU A 7 14.02 13.79 -30.80
N LYS A 8 12.78 14.09 -30.36
CA LYS A 8 12.52 15.21 -29.44
C LYS A 8 13.20 15.02 -28.09
N GLU A 9 13.15 13.81 -27.52
CA GLU A 9 13.83 13.46 -26.28
C GLU A 9 15.37 13.62 -26.42
N GLN A 10 15.97 13.19 -27.53
CA GLN A 10 17.40 13.36 -27.80
C GLN A 10 17.81 14.84 -27.89
N VAL A 11 17.01 15.69 -28.52
CA VAL A 11 17.27 17.14 -28.59
C VAL A 11 17.19 17.79 -27.22
N LEU A 12 16.18 17.43 -26.41
CA LEU A 12 16.02 17.96 -25.06
C LEU A 12 17.16 17.49 -24.12
N MET A 13 17.59 16.24 -24.24
CA MET A 13 18.75 15.72 -23.50
C MET A 13 20.05 16.44 -23.88
N SER A 14 20.25 16.80 -25.13
CA SER A 14 21.42 17.57 -25.56
C SER A 14 21.45 18.99 -24.98
N GLN A 15 20.32 19.49 -24.51
CA GLN A 15 20.17 20.77 -23.81
C GLN A 15 20.23 20.64 -22.27
N ASN A 16 20.70 19.52 -21.75
CA ASN A 16 20.75 19.21 -20.32
C ASN A 16 19.38 19.22 -19.62
N GLN A 17 18.29 19.02 -20.37
CA GLN A 17 16.94 18.93 -19.79
C GLN A 17 16.59 17.49 -19.47
N ILE A 18 16.07 17.27 -18.25
CA ILE A 18 15.59 15.96 -17.82
C ILE A 18 14.22 15.72 -18.48
N CYS A 19 14.16 14.74 -19.37
CA CYS A 19 12.95 14.35 -20.11
C CYS A 19 12.90 12.83 -20.34
N GLY A 20 11.78 12.33 -20.79
CA GLY A 20 11.59 10.91 -21.10
C GLY A 20 10.40 10.31 -20.36
N THR A 21 10.38 8.99 -20.24
CA THR A 21 9.26 8.27 -19.61
C THR A 21 9.76 7.41 -18.46
N ILE A 22 9.15 7.57 -17.29
CA ILE A 22 9.31 6.66 -16.12
C ILE A 22 8.13 5.69 -16.12
N ARG A 23 8.43 4.40 -16.08
CA ARG A 23 7.45 3.32 -15.87
C ARG A 23 7.52 2.87 -14.43
N LEU A 24 6.54 3.30 -13.63
CA LEU A 24 6.48 3.09 -12.18
C LEU A 24 5.42 2.04 -11.85
N GLY A 25 5.81 0.98 -11.14
CA GLY A 25 4.89 0.09 -10.45
C GLY A 25 4.68 0.53 -9.00
N SER A 26 3.45 0.54 -8.52
CA SER A 26 3.15 0.89 -7.13
C SER A 26 2.09 -0.02 -6.55
N SER A 27 2.31 -0.50 -5.31
CA SER A 27 1.26 -1.18 -4.58
C SER A 27 0.05 -0.27 -4.38
N LEU A 28 -1.16 -0.84 -4.34
CA LEU A 28 -2.42 -0.08 -4.28
C LEU A 28 -2.44 0.93 -3.13
N ASN A 29 -2.01 0.54 -1.94
CA ASN A 29 -2.02 1.44 -0.78
C ASN A 29 -1.08 2.64 -0.97
N ILE A 30 0.13 2.42 -1.46
CA ILE A 30 1.07 3.51 -1.74
C ILE A 30 0.54 4.41 -2.85
N ALA A 31 -0.01 3.80 -3.91
CA ALA A 31 -0.60 4.55 -5.03
C ALA A 31 -1.75 5.44 -4.57
N HIS A 32 -2.56 4.99 -3.61
CA HIS A 32 -3.70 5.74 -3.10
C HIS A 32 -3.27 6.82 -2.09
N TYR A 33 -2.51 6.46 -1.07
CA TYR A 33 -2.31 7.32 0.11
C TYR A 33 -1.03 8.17 0.08
N ARG A 34 -0.01 7.82 -0.70
CA ARG A 34 1.29 8.53 -0.70
C ARG A 34 1.72 9.05 -2.07
N LEU A 35 1.48 8.26 -3.11
CA LEU A 35 2.00 8.55 -4.44
C LEU A 35 1.49 9.87 -5.05
N PRO A 36 0.21 10.30 -4.87
CA PRO A 36 -0.27 11.54 -5.48
C PRO A 36 0.54 12.77 -5.06
N ARG A 37 0.87 12.88 -3.77
CA ARG A 37 1.68 13.99 -3.24
C ARG A 37 3.13 13.95 -3.78
N ILE A 38 3.69 12.76 -3.87
CA ILE A 38 5.05 12.56 -4.41
C ILE A 38 5.09 12.92 -5.88
N LEU A 39 4.12 12.45 -6.66
CA LEU A 39 4.04 12.73 -8.09
C LEU A 39 3.81 14.21 -8.37
N LYS A 40 2.98 14.89 -7.59
CA LYS A 40 2.77 16.34 -7.74
C LYS A 40 4.11 17.09 -7.63
N ALA A 41 4.88 16.83 -6.58
CA ALA A 41 6.20 17.44 -6.38
C ALA A 41 7.20 17.05 -7.50
N TYR A 42 7.13 15.80 -7.96
CA TYR A 42 8.01 15.30 -9.02
C TYR A 42 7.70 15.95 -10.38
N THR A 43 6.44 16.01 -10.78
CA THR A 43 6.01 16.57 -12.08
C THR A 43 6.20 18.09 -12.13
N ASP A 44 6.05 18.80 -11.01
CA ASP A 44 6.37 20.22 -10.93
C ASP A 44 7.85 20.47 -11.17
N LYS A 45 8.71 19.61 -10.66
CA LYS A 45 10.18 19.74 -10.81
C LYS A 45 10.66 19.28 -12.18
N TYR A 46 10.01 18.28 -12.78
CA TYR A 46 10.41 17.66 -14.03
C TYR A 46 9.25 17.60 -15.05
N PRO A 47 8.81 18.74 -15.56
CA PRO A 47 7.58 18.83 -16.38
C PRO A 47 7.69 18.15 -17.75
N LEU A 48 8.90 17.78 -18.17
CA LEU A 48 9.14 17.09 -19.45
C LEU A 48 9.24 15.56 -19.30
N VAL A 49 9.00 15.05 -18.07
CA VAL A 49 8.98 13.60 -17.81
C VAL A 49 7.55 13.10 -17.83
N ASP A 50 7.29 12.12 -18.68
CA ASP A 50 6.03 11.37 -18.65
C ASP A 50 6.11 10.28 -17.58
N VAL A 51 5.08 10.16 -16.76
CA VAL A 51 4.98 9.11 -15.74
C VAL A 51 3.87 8.15 -16.11
N GLN A 52 4.24 6.90 -16.34
CA GLN A 52 3.31 5.78 -16.54
C GLN A 52 3.26 4.95 -15.27
N ILE A 53 2.06 4.74 -14.71
CA ILE A 53 1.88 4.07 -13.43
C ILE A 53 1.08 2.79 -13.64
N THR A 54 1.65 1.68 -13.17
CA THR A 54 0.96 0.39 -13.04
C THR A 54 0.71 0.11 -11.57
N THR A 55 -0.54 -0.10 -11.18
CA THR A 55 -0.87 -0.45 -9.79
C THR A 55 -1.24 -1.92 -9.67
N GLY A 56 -0.95 -2.53 -8.53
CA GLY A 56 -1.27 -3.93 -8.31
C GLY A 56 -0.70 -4.51 -7.02
N GLN A 57 -0.78 -5.81 -6.91
CA GLN A 57 -0.17 -6.55 -5.81
C GLN A 57 1.36 -6.58 -5.95
N SER A 58 2.07 -6.52 -4.83
CA SER A 58 3.54 -6.46 -4.79
C SER A 58 4.21 -7.58 -5.59
N LYS A 59 3.72 -8.81 -5.49
CA LYS A 59 4.24 -9.96 -6.24
C LYS A 59 4.12 -9.78 -7.75
N HIS A 60 2.98 -9.28 -8.23
CA HIS A 60 2.77 -9.01 -9.65
C HIS A 60 3.69 -7.89 -10.15
N LEU A 61 3.79 -6.80 -9.40
CA LEU A 61 4.67 -5.67 -9.74
C LEU A 61 6.14 -6.09 -9.77
N PHE A 62 6.56 -6.96 -8.84
CA PHE A 62 7.89 -7.53 -8.87
C PHE A 62 8.16 -8.38 -10.13
N GLN A 63 7.15 -9.13 -10.60
CA GLN A 63 7.26 -9.85 -11.88
C GLN A 63 7.39 -8.92 -13.09
N LEU A 64 6.66 -7.79 -13.10
CA LEU A 64 6.78 -6.79 -14.15
C LEU A 64 8.16 -6.12 -14.16
N LEU A 65 8.72 -5.86 -12.97
CA LEU A 65 10.07 -5.34 -12.82
C LEU A 65 11.12 -6.30 -13.38
N ASN A 66 11.02 -7.59 -13.06
CA ASN A 66 11.92 -8.64 -13.59
C ASN A 66 11.83 -8.81 -15.12
N ARG A 67 10.75 -8.35 -15.74
CA ARG A 67 10.54 -8.39 -17.20
C ARG A 67 10.85 -7.07 -17.90
N ASP A 68 11.41 -6.09 -17.21
CA ASP A 68 11.65 -4.74 -17.70
C ASP A 68 10.37 -4.02 -18.22
N GLU A 69 9.18 -4.49 -17.82
CA GLU A 69 7.92 -3.84 -18.18
C GLU A 69 7.70 -2.55 -17.37
N ILE A 70 8.23 -2.49 -16.15
CA ILE A 70 8.37 -1.27 -15.33
C ILE A 70 9.83 -1.06 -14.96
N SER A 71 10.22 0.19 -14.69
CA SER A 71 11.62 0.56 -14.40
C SER A 71 11.87 0.72 -12.90
N ILE A 72 10.82 0.98 -12.13
CA ILE A 72 10.85 1.17 -10.68
C ILE A 72 9.62 0.49 -10.10
N ALA A 73 9.78 -0.22 -8.97
CA ALA A 73 8.66 -0.77 -8.21
C ALA A 73 8.67 -0.27 -6.76
N ILE A 74 7.56 0.30 -6.31
CA ILE A 74 7.32 0.64 -4.90
C ILE A 74 6.34 -0.38 -4.34
N ILE A 75 6.86 -1.35 -3.61
CA ILE A 75 6.15 -2.55 -3.17
C ILE A 75 6.38 -2.81 -1.69
N ARG A 76 5.49 -3.60 -1.07
CA ARG A 76 5.63 -4.07 0.30
C ARG A 76 6.22 -5.48 0.31
N GLY A 77 7.00 -5.77 1.35
CA GLY A 77 7.63 -7.06 1.58
C GLY A 77 9.09 -7.08 1.14
N GLN A 78 9.72 -8.22 1.35
CA GLN A 78 11.10 -8.48 0.95
C GLN A 78 11.10 -9.38 -0.29
N TYR A 79 11.85 -8.97 -1.29
CA TYR A 79 12.02 -9.71 -2.54
C TYR A 79 13.51 -9.87 -2.82
N ALA A 80 13.91 -11.04 -3.30
CA ALA A 80 15.28 -11.25 -3.77
C ALA A 80 15.48 -10.42 -5.04
N TRP A 81 16.27 -9.35 -4.93
CA TRP A 81 16.56 -8.40 -5.99
C TRP A 81 18.03 -8.04 -5.96
N ASP A 82 18.72 -8.26 -7.07
CA ASP A 82 20.20 -8.14 -7.16
C ASP A 82 20.66 -6.70 -7.50
N GLU A 83 19.72 -5.80 -7.84
CA GLU A 83 20.02 -4.41 -8.15
C GLU A 83 19.69 -3.48 -6.98
N ALA A 84 19.59 -2.17 -7.24
CA ALA A 84 19.36 -1.17 -6.22
C ALA A 84 17.99 -1.35 -5.52
N CYS A 85 18.03 -1.56 -4.22
CA CYS A 85 16.85 -1.62 -3.35
C CYS A 85 17.01 -0.65 -2.19
N LYS A 86 15.96 0.09 -1.87
CA LYS A 86 15.94 1.04 -0.75
C LYS A 86 14.67 0.90 0.06
N LEU A 87 14.82 0.71 1.36
CA LEU A 87 13.69 0.83 2.29
C LEU A 87 13.22 2.29 2.33
N ILE A 88 11.95 2.54 2.02
CA ILE A 88 11.34 3.86 2.04
C ILE A 88 10.74 4.15 3.41
N SER A 89 9.95 3.23 3.94
CA SER A 89 9.32 3.32 5.27
C SER A 89 9.01 1.95 5.83
N SER A 90 8.89 1.88 7.16
CA SER A 90 8.30 0.75 7.86
C SER A 90 7.13 1.29 8.67
N GLU A 91 5.95 0.70 8.49
CA GLU A 91 4.72 1.18 9.11
C GLU A 91 4.04 0.04 9.87
N PRO A 92 3.49 0.30 11.06
CA PRO A 92 2.78 -0.72 11.82
C PRO A 92 1.45 -1.09 11.15
N MET A 93 0.95 -2.26 11.49
CA MET A 93 -0.47 -2.55 11.38
C MET A 93 -1.18 -1.96 12.59
N CYS A 94 -2.45 -1.59 12.42
CA CYS A 94 -3.24 -1.01 13.50
C CYS A 94 -4.53 -1.79 13.68
N LEU A 95 -4.90 -2.01 14.92
CA LEU A 95 -6.28 -2.33 15.27
C LEU A 95 -7.12 -1.07 15.10
N VAL A 96 -8.26 -1.21 14.46
CA VAL A 96 -9.19 -0.09 14.24
C VAL A 96 -10.62 -0.47 14.61
N CYS A 97 -11.30 0.43 15.29
CA CYS A 97 -12.72 0.32 15.60
C CYS A 97 -13.38 1.71 15.63
N SER A 98 -14.71 1.77 15.70
CA SER A 98 -15.42 3.02 15.92
C SER A 98 -15.12 3.56 17.34
N LEU A 99 -15.24 4.87 17.54
CA LEU A 99 -15.06 5.48 18.88
C LEU A 99 -16.03 4.89 19.92
N GLU A 100 -17.24 4.53 19.52
CA GLU A 100 -18.24 3.90 20.39
C GLU A 100 -17.78 2.52 20.93
N ASN A 101 -16.92 1.84 20.18
CA ASN A 101 -16.40 0.53 20.54
C ASN A 101 -15.03 0.57 21.23
N GLN A 102 -14.46 1.75 21.41
CA GLN A 102 -13.18 1.91 22.09
C GLN A 102 -13.22 1.34 23.50
N GLY A 103 -12.25 0.48 23.84
CA GLY A 103 -12.11 -0.15 25.15
C GLY A 103 -13.08 -1.31 25.42
N ARG A 104 -13.94 -1.68 24.48
CA ARG A 104 -14.73 -2.91 24.58
C ARG A 104 -13.87 -4.13 24.27
N PRO A 105 -14.13 -5.29 24.90
CA PRO A 105 -13.48 -6.53 24.52
C PRO A 105 -13.72 -6.85 23.03
N LEU A 106 -12.68 -7.22 22.28
CA LEU A 106 -12.77 -7.51 20.85
C LEU A 106 -13.66 -8.72 20.52
N THR A 107 -13.95 -9.55 21.53
CA THR A 107 -14.88 -10.68 21.43
C THR A 107 -16.35 -10.28 21.41
N ASP A 108 -16.66 -9.06 21.86
CA ASP A 108 -18.06 -8.62 22.06
C ASP A 108 -18.68 -8.01 20.81
N TYR A 109 -17.89 -7.84 19.74
CA TYR A 109 -18.39 -7.28 18.47
C TYR A 109 -17.62 -7.86 17.27
N PRO A 110 -18.22 -7.80 16.06
CA PRO A 110 -17.73 -8.53 14.92
C PRO A 110 -16.30 -8.19 14.50
N TYR A 111 -15.52 -9.18 14.10
CA TYR A 111 -14.27 -9.01 13.38
C TYR A 111 -14.54 -8.95 11.87
N ILE A 112 -13.97 -7.96 11.20
CA ILE A 112 -14.00 -7.78 9.75
C ILE A 112 -12.65 -8.24 9.20
N GLY A 113 -12.65 -9.40 8.54
CA GLY A 113 -11.47 -9.97 7.89
C GLY A 113 -11.17 -9.32 6.55
N ARG A 114 -9.90 -9.34 6.15
CA ARG A 114 -9.48 -8.86 4.85
C ARG A 114 -8.71 -9.93 4.07
N HIS A 115 -8.99 -9.99 2.77
CA HIS A 115 -8.13 -10.73 1.86
C HIS A 115 -6.81 -9.97 1.67
N THR A 116 -5.70 -10.59 2.02
CA THR A 116 -4.35 -10.03 1.92
C THR A 116 -3.37 -11.11 1.48
N ASP A 117 -2.09 -10.76 1.31
CA ASP A 117 -1.07 -11.75 1.00
C ASP A 117 -0.86 -12.74 2.16
N SER A 118 -0.28 -13.90 1.84
CA SER A 118 -0.10 -14.99 2.80
C SER A 118 0.77 -14.61 4.00
N ASP A 119 1.77 -13.77 3.79
CA ASP A 119 2.69 -13.34 4.83
C ASP A 119 1.96 -12.46 5.87
N LEU A 120 1.25 -11.43 5.41
CA LEU A 120 0.48 -10.58 6.29
C LEU A 120 -0.65 -11.36 6.99
N SER A 121 -1.32 -12.28 6.28
CA SER A 121 -2.33 -13.15 6.89
C SER A 121 -1.74 -14.00 8.03
N ALA A 122 -0.56 -14.58 7.83
CA ALA A 122 0.12 -15.37 8.85
C ALA A 122 0.50 -14.51 10.07
N ARG A 123 0.98 -13.28 9.86
CA ARG A 123 1.32 -12.33 10.94
C ARG A 123 0.08 -11.91 11.72
N ILE A 124 -1.03 -11.60 11.05
CA ILE A 124 -2.31 -11.29 11.71
C ILE A 124 -2.78 -12.48 12.55
N ASN A 125 -2.74 -13.69 12.01
CA ASN A 125 -3.17 -14.89 12.74
C ASN A 125 -2.28 -15.17 13.97
N ARG A 126 -0.96 -14.96 13.86
CA ARG A 126 -0.06 -15.06 15.02
C ARG A 126 -0.41 -14.04 16.10
N TRP A 127 -0.68 -12.79 15.69
CA TRP A 127 -1.07 -11.74 16.62
C TRP A 127 -2.41 -12.07 17.31
N LEU A 128 -3.41 -12.53 16.57
CA LEU A 128 -4.70 -12.97 17.12
C LEU A 128 -4.51 -14.11 18.15
N ALA A 129 -3.67 -15.09 17.84
CA ALA A 129 -3.36 -16.20 18.74
C ALA A 129 -2.67 -15.74 20.03
N ALA A 130 -1.74 -14.79 19.92
CA ALA A 130 -1.01 -14.25 21.08
C ALA A 130 -1.89 -13.39 22.01
N HIS A 131 -3.07 -12.97 21.56
CA HIS A 131 -4.03 -12.14 22.31
C HIS A 131 -5.33 -12.88 22.66
N ASP A 132 -5.29 -14.21 22.70
CA ASP A 132 -6.44 -15.07 23.05
C ASP A 132 -7.62 -14.94 22.06
N LEU A 133 -7.37 -14.47 20.82
CA LEU A 133 -8.35 -14.29 19.77
C LEU A 133 -8.26 -15.35 18.66
N ALA A 134 -7.54 -16.45 18.88
CA ALA A 134 -7.34 -17.51 17.88
C ALA A 134 -8.63 -18.14 17.34
N GLN A 135 -9.70 -18.11 18.12
CA GLN A 135 -11.02 -18.67 17.76
C GLN A 135 -11.94 -17.65 17.07
N ILE A 136 -11.49 -16.40 16.95
CA ILE A 136 -12.31 -15.36 16.33
C ILE A 136 -12.37 -15.60 14.81
N CYS A 137 -13.58 -15.69 14.30
CA CYS A 137 -13.80 -15.82 12.86
C CYS A 137 -14.38 -14.52 12.31
N PRO A 138 -13.90 -14.05 11.15
CA PRO A 138 -14.50 -12.88 10.54
C PRO A 138 -15.99 -13.11 10.22
N HIS A 139 -16.83 -12.16 10.61
CA HIS A 139 -18.22 -12.12 10.20
C HIS A 139 -18.40 -11.61 8.76
N MET A 140 -17.45 -10.83 8.29
CA MET A 140 -17.40 -10.29 6.94
C MET A 140 -15.99 -10.40 6.39
N TRP A 141 -15.87 -10.63 5.07
CA TRP A 141 -14.62 -10.63 4.34
C TRP A 141 -14.63 -9.54 3.27
N ILE A 142 -13.63 -8.67 3.27
CA ILE A 142 -13.54 -7.52 2.38
C ILE A 142 -12.13 -7.43 1.84
N ASP A 143 -11.98 -7.11 0.57
CA ASP A 143 -10.68 -6.89 -0.08
C ASP A 143 -10.28 -5.41 -0.12
N SER A 144 -11.24 -4.49 -0.17
CA SER A 144 -11.03 -3.06 -0.19
C SER A 144 -10.77 -2.50 1.23
N ILE A 145 -9.64 -1.81 1.40
CA ILE A 145 -9.31 -1.11 2.66
C ILE A 145 -10.31 0.02 2.93
N ASP A 146 -10.65 0.80 1.91
CA ASP A 146 -11.56 1.93 2.09
C ASP A 146 -12.97 1.47 2.48
N ALA A 147 -13.47 0.40 1.86
CA ALA A 147 -14.74 -0.21 2.27
C ALA A 147 -14.67 -0.73 3.72
N CYS A 148 -13.56 -1.34 4.11
CA CYS A 148 -13.35 -1.81 5.49
C CYS A 148 -13.35 -0.63 6.48
N LYS A 149 -12.66 0.48 6.18
CA LYS A 149 -12.68 1.70 7.00
C LYS A 149 -14.11 2.23 7.21
N GLU A 150 -14.89 2.32 6.13
CA GLU A 150 -16.27 2.78 6.22
C GLU A 150 -17.13 1.85 7.08
N MET A 151 -17.01 0.53 6.92
CA MET A 151 -17.75 -0.42 7.77
C MET A 151 -17.40 -0.26 9.25
N VAL A 152 -16.13 -0.05 9.56
CA VAL A 152 -15.68 0.23 10.95
C VAL A 152 -16.26 1.56 11.45
N ARG A 153 -16.29 2.63 10.62
CA ARG A 153 -16.93 3.91 10.98
C ARG A 153 -18.39 3.75 11.37
N TYR A 154 -19.12 2.93 10.63
CA TYR A 154 -20.53 2.62 10.92
C TYR A 154 -20.73 1.63 12.07
N GLY A 155 -19.67 1.29 12.82
CA GLY A 155 -19.75 0.41 13.98
C GLY A 155 -20.02 -1.06 13.68
N LEU A 156 -19.85 -1.51 12.41
CA LEU A 156 -20.12 -2.88 12.01
C LEU A 156 -19.11 -3.90 12.55
N GLY A 157 -17.99 -3.42 13.13
CA GLY A 157 -16.99 -4.29 13.70
C GLY A 157 -15.65 -3.60 13.88
N TRP A 158 -14.62 -4.43 14.09
CA TRP A 158 -13.22 -4.01 14.14
C TRP A 158 -12.41 -4.75 13.09
N CYS A 159 -11.28 -4.19 12.71
CA CYS A 159 -10.37 -4.83 11.76
C CYS A 159 -8.91 -4.45 12.02
N ILE A 160 -8.00 -5.06 11.26
CA ILE A 160 -6.57 -4.74 11.29
C ILE A 160 -6.18 -4.14 9.95
N LEU A 161 -5.72 -2.87 9.97
CA LEU A 161 -5.35 -2.10 8.78
C LEU A 161 -3.93 -1.53 8.89
N PRO A 162 -3.21 -1.32 7.76
CA PRO A 162 -1.93 -0.65 7.80
C PRO A 162 -2.09 0.84 8.14
N ARG A 163 -1.16 1.39 8.93
CA ARG A 163 -1.18 2.80 9.38
C ARG A 163 -1.31 3.79 8.22
N ILE A 164 -0.69 3.52 7.08
CA ILE A 164 -0.74 4.37 5.89
C ILE A 164 -2.16 4.72 5.43
N CYS A 165 -3.13 3.87 5.74
CA CYS A 165 -4.52 4.01 5.31
C CYS A 165 -5.39 4.83 6.28
N LEU A 166 -4.83 5.28 7.40
CA LEU A 166 -5.60 5.79 8.55
C LEU A 166 -5.44 7.30 8.79
N ASP A 167 -4.74 8.03 7.91
CA ASP A 167 -4.53 9.47 8.07
C ASP A 167 -5.85 10.27 8.14
N ASP A 168 -6.90 9.79 7.49
CA ASP A 168 -8.24 10.39 7.43
C ASP A 168 -9.30 9.63 8.25
N PHE A 169 -8.85 8.66 9.07
CA PHE A 169 -9.76 7.86 9.87
C PHE A 169 -10.04 8.52 11.23
N ASP A 170 -11.32 8.75 11.52
CA ASP A 170 -11.82 9.43 12.72
C ASP A 170 -12.28 8.49 13.84
N GLY A 171 -12.00 7.18 13.73
CA GLY A 171 -12.23 6.18 14.77
C GLY A 171 -11.03 5.96 15.69
N TYR A 172 -11.13 4.96 16.55
CA TYR A 172 -10.02 4.53 17.40
C TYR A 172 -9.00 3.71 16.61
N THR A 173 -7.73 3.99 16.85
CA THR A 173 -6.60 3.27 16.25
C THR A 173 -5.54 2.96 17.29
N GLU A 174 -5.02 1.73 17.26
CA GLU A 174 -3.94 1.26 18.12
C GLU A 174 -2.88 0.54 17.29
N ASP A 175 -1.62 0.95 17.43
CA ASP A 175 -0.51 0.30 16.73
C ASP A 175 -0.26 -1.10 17.27
N LEU A 176 -0.16 -2.06 16.36
CA LEU A 176 0.10 -3.46 16.70
C LEU A 176 1.58 -3.79 16.49
N TYR A 177 2.20 -4.29 17.52
CA TYR A 177 3.53 -4.89 17.43
C TYR A 177 3.36 -6.34 16.97
N MET A 178 3.66 -6.59 15.69
CA MET A 178 3.63 -7.92 15.10
C MET A 178 5.07 -8.37 14.90
N GLU A 179 5.42 -9.52 15.49
CA GLU A 179 6.71 -10.16 15.24
C GLU A 179 6.83 -10.59 13.77
N ASP A 180 8.04 -10.48 13.22
CA ASP A 180 8.38 -10.88 11.84
C ASP A 180 8.37 -12.40 11.63
#